data_d9b50935712e8763b9e1158a8f26393c
#
_entry.id   d9b50935712e8763b9e1158a8f26393c
#
_cell.length_a   1.000
_cell.length_b   1.000
_cell.length_c   1.000
_cell.angle_alpha   90.00
_cell.angle_beta   90.00
_cell.angle_gamma   90.00
#
_symmetry.space_group_name_H-M   'P 1'
#
loop_
_entity.id
_entity.type
_entity.pdbx_description
1 polymer ?
#
loop_
_entity_poly.entity_id
_entity_poly.type
_entity_poly.pdbx_seq_one_letter_code
_entity_poly.pdbx_strand_id
1 'polypeptide(L)'
;MHTTVRRYEGIDQSRKSELAKKVGENLLPRLSKLPGFSGYYLIDADKDVMSSISFFDTSAQADESTRFVASWLREEKLENVVPNSPKITDGEVIVHKTNGAFKA
;
A
#
# COMPACT_ATOMS: atom_id res chain seq x y z
N MET A 1 -15.66 -5.61 -4.39
CA MET A 1 -14.44 -4.83 -4.08
C MET A 1 -13.47 -5.72 -3.32
N HIS A 2 -12.27 -5.83 -3.83
CA HIS A 2 -11.21 -6.65 -3.24
C HIS A 2 -10.24 -5.77 -2.47
N THR A 3 -9.88 -6.17 -1.24
CA THR A 3 -8.91 -5.43 -0.44
C THR A 3 -7.66 -6.27 -0.19
N THR A 4 -6.52 -5.60 -0.15
CA THR A 4 -5.23 -6.20 0.19
C THR A 4 -4.60 -5.40 1.32
N VAL A 5 -4.31 -6.08 2.42
CA VAL A 5 -3.59 -5.50 3.56
C VAL A 5 -2.18 -6.06 3.54
N ARG A 6 -1.18 -5.17 3.51
CA ARG A 6 0.23 -5.56 3.50
C ARG A 6 0.89 -5.00 4.75
N ARG A 7 1.42 -5.89 5.59
CA ARG A 7 2.14 -5.47 6.78
C ARG A 7 3.65 -5.62 6.53
N TYR A 8 4.35 -4.50 6.60
CA TYR A 8 5.80 -4.45 6.43
C TYR A 8 6.46 -4.30 7.80
N GLU A 9 7.41 -5.19 8.10
CA GLU A 9 8.18 -5.17 9.33
C GLU A 9 9.65 -4.92 9.01
N GLY A 10 10.40 -4.40 9.99
CA GLY A 10 11.82 -4.11 9.79
C GLY A 10 12.08 -2.84 8.99
N ILE A 11 11.12 -1.93 8.94
CA ILE A 11 11.26 -0.64 8.24
C ILE A 11 12.33 0.20 8.94
N ASP A 12 13.18 0.84 8.13
CA ASP A 12 14.15 1.81 8.66
C ASP A 12 13.40 3.04 9.17
N GLN A 13 13.29 3.15 10.51
CA GLN A 13 12.51 4.20 11.15
C GLN A 13 13.02 5.61 10.79
N SER A 14 14.33 5.75 10.59
CA SER A 14 14.92 7.05 10.26
C SER A 14 14.53 7.54 8.88
N ARG A 15 14.00 6.65 8.02
CA ARG A 15 13.62 6.97 6.64
C ARG A 15 12.13 6.84 6.37
N LYS A 16 11.31 6.68 7.42
CA LYS A 16 9.84 6.57 7.25
C LYS A 16 9.23 7.79 6.56
N SER A 17 9.69 8.99 6.92
CA SER A 17 9.18 10.23 6.31
C SER A 17 9.51 10.30 4.83
N GLU A 18 10.71 9.87 4.46
CA GLU A 18 11.12 9.79 3.05
C GLU A 18 10.24 8.80 2.29
N LEU A 19 9.99 7.63 2.87
CA LEU A 19 9.16 6.60 2.27
C LEU A 19 7.73 7.11 2.07
N ALA A 20 7.15 7.70 3.11
CA ALA A 20 5.77 8.23 3.04
C ALA A 20 5.66 9.31 1.95
N LYS A 21 6.65 10.17 1.85
CA LYS A 21 6.67 11.23 0.83
C LYS A 21 6.73 10.64 -0.57
N LYS A 22 7.60 9.66 -0.79
CA LYS A 22 7.73 9.02 -2.10
C LYS A 22 6.46 8.26 -2.47
N VAL A 23 5.83 7.59 -1.52
CA VAL A 23 4.55 6.91 -1.75
C VAL A 23 3.50 7.93 -2.20
N GLY A 24 3.35 9.03 -1.47
CA GLY A 24 2.34 10.04 -1.78
C GLY A 24 2.58 10.76 -3.10
N GLU A 25 3.83 11.11 -3.38
CA GLU A 25 4.17 11.94 -4.54
C GLU A 25 4.46 11.15 -5.82
N ASN A 26 4.92 9.90 -5.69
CA ASN A 26 5.35 9.12 -6.84
C ASN A 26 4.50 7.86 -7.05
N LEU A 27 4.35 7.03 -6.03
CA LEU A 27 3.63 5.76 -6.17
C LEU A 27 2.13 5.96 -6.40
N LEU A 28 1.49 6.78 -5.57
CA LEU A 28 0.03 6.94 -5.64
C LEU A 28 -0.49 7.47 -6.97
N PRO A 29 0.15 8.49 -7.59
CA PRO A 29 -0.30 8.92 -8.91
C PRO A 29 -0.26 7.81 -9.96
N ARG A 30 0.73 6.91 -9.87
CA ARG A 30 0.86 5.78 -10.80
C ARG A 30 -0.12 4.66 -10.43
N LEU A 31 -0.21 4.34 -9.14
CA LEU A 31 -1.08 3.27 -8.64
C LEU A 31 -2.55 3.57 -8.92
N SER A 32 -2.95 4.83 -8.77
CA SER A 32 -4.33 5.26 -9.00
C SER A 32 -4.77 5.14 -10.45
N LYS A 33 -3.84 4.98 -11.38
CA LYS A 33 -4.14 4.79 -12.81
C LYS A 33 -4.31 3.33 -13.18
N LEU A 34 -4.02 2.41 -12.27
CA LEU A 34 -4.21 0.98 -12.54
C LEU A 34 -5.70 0.67 -12.63
N PRO A 35 -6.09 -0.26 -13.53
CA PRO A 35 -7.51 -0.62 -13.67
C PRO A 35 -8.10 -1.09 -12.35
N GLY A 36 -9.30 -0.63 -12.04
CA GLY A 36 -10.04 -1.06 -10.86
C GLY A 36 -9.65 -0.41 -9.54
N PHE A 37 -8.69 0.52 -9.55
CA PHE A 37 -8.25 1.19 -8.33
C PHE A 37 -9.41 1.96 -7.68
N SER A 38 -9.64 1.74 -6.38
CA SER A 38 -10.67 2.43 -5.62
C SER A 38 -10.14 3.22 -4.44
N GLY A 39 -9.01 2.84 -3.88
CA GLY A 39 -8.47 3.55 -2.72
C GLY A 39 -7.19 2.94 -2.20
N TYR A 40 -6.49 3.72 -1.37
CA TYR A 40 -5.22 3.32 -0.78
C TYR A 40 -4.98 4.07 0.52
N TYR A 41 -4.47 3.37 1.52
CA TYR A 41 -4.05 3.95 2.79
C TYR A 41 -2.67 3.42 3.14
N LEU A 42 -1.80 4.30 3.62
CA LEU A 42 -0.53 3.91 4.21
C LEU A 42 -0.56 4.29 5.68
N ILE A 43 -0.31 3.32 6.55
CA ILE A 43 -0.44 3.46 7.99
C ILE A 43 0.93 3.35 8.63
N ASP A 44 1.28 4.33 9.44
CA ASP A 44 2.46 4.24 10.31
C ASP A 44 2.01 3.54 11.60
N ALA A 45 2.39 2.28 11.76
CA ALA A 45 1.93 1.44 12.86
C ALA A 45 2.91 1.44 14.05
N ASP A 46 3.77 2.45 14.13
CA ASP A 46 4.75 2.61 15.20
C ASP A 46 6.04 1.81 14.96
N LYS A 47 7.14 2.31 15.52
CA LYS A 47 8.48 1.71 15.44
C LYS A 47 8.82 1.34 13.99
N ASP A 48 9.17 0.07 13.75
CA ASP A 48 9.62 -0.40 12.46
C ASP A 48 8.53 -1.05 11.62
N VAL A 49 7.26 -0.76 11.90
CA VAL A 49 6.12 -1.36 11.22
C VAL A 49 5.32 -0.31 10.46
N MET A 50 4.99 -0.63 9.22
CA MET A 50 4.03 0.12 8.41
C MET A 50 3.08 -0.86 7.74
N SER A 51 1.84 -0.43 7.51
CA SER A 51 0.86 -1.24 6.79
C SER A 51 0.25 -0.43 5.67
N SER A 52 -0.07 -1.08 4.57
CA SER A 52 -0.83 -0.47 3.50
C SER A 52 -2.13 -1.24 3.29
N ILE A 53 -3.17 -0.50 2.92
CA ILE A 53 -4.47 -1.07 2.56
C ILE A 53 -4.84 -0.54 1.20
N SER A 54 -5.11 -1.42 0.25
CA SER A 54 -5.52 -1.02 -1.09
C SER A 54 -6.83 -1.70 -1.47
N PHE A 55 -7.59 -1.03 -2.34
CA PHE A 55 -8.88 -1.52 -2.81
C PHE A 55 -8.92 -1.50 -4.33
N PHE A 56 -9.30 -2.65 -4.91
CA PHE A 56 -9.46 -2.82 -6.35
C PHE A 56 -10.78 -3.53 -6.62
N ASP A 57 -11.26 -3.49 -7.85
CA ASP A 57 -12.51 -4.16 -8.20
C ASP A 57 -12.40 -5.68 -8.13
N THR A 58 -11.26 -6.24 -8.54
CA THR A 58 -11.07 -7.69 -8.62
C THR A 58 -9.78 -8.14 -7.95
N SER A 59 -9.71 -9.42 -7.61
CA SER A 59 -8.49 -10.00 -7.04
C SER A 59 -7.32 -9.98 -8.03
N ALA A 60 -7.59 -10.17 -9.31
CA ALA A 60 -6.54 -10.12 -10.34
C ALA A 60 -5.89 -8.74 -10.40
N GLN A 61 -6.69 -7.68 -10.31
CA GLN A 61 -6.20 -6.31 -10.28
C GLN A 61 -5.40 -6.04 -9.01
N ALA A 62 -5.86 -6.56 -7.88
CA ALA A 62 -5.14 -6.44 -6.61
C ALA A 62 -3.77 -7.12 -6.70
N ASP A 63 -3.70 -8.31 -7.27
CA ASP A 63 -2.44 -9.05 -7.45
C ASP A 63 -1.47 -8.27 -8.34
N GLU A 64 -1.99 -7.68 -9.42
CA GLU A 64 -1.20 -6.84 -10.31
C GLU A 64 -0.60 -5.66 -9.56
N SER A 65 -1.41 -5.01 -8.70
CA SER A 65 -0.94 -3.88 -7.89
C SER A 65 0.16 -4.29 -6.93
N THR A 66 0.10 -5.49 -6.37
CA THR A 66 1.13 -6.00 -5.47
C THR A 66 2.46 -6.16 -6.21
N ARG A 67 2.42 -6.71 -7.42
CA ARG A 67 3.62 -6.82 -8.26
C ARG A 67 4.16 -5.44 -8.64
N PHE A 68 3.25 -4.50 -8.93
CA PHE A 68 3.62 -3.14 -9.28
C PHE A 68 4.37 -2.47 -8.12
N VAL A 69 3.85 -2.57 -6.90
CA VAL A 69 4.48 -1.97 -5.71
C VAL A 69 5.86 -2.58 -5.47
N ALA A 70 5.99 -3.90 -5.59
CA ALA A 70 7.28 -4.57 -5.41
C ALA A 70 8.32 -4.07 -6.43
N SER A 71 7.92 -3.91 -7.69
CA SER A 71 8.79 -3.35 -8.73
C SER A 71 9.16 -1.90 -8.43
N TRP A 72 8.19 -1.10 -7.98
CA TRP A 72 8.41 0.29 -7.65
C TRP A 72 9.44 0.46 -6.53
N LEU A 73 9.38 -0.37 -5.50
CA LEU A 73 10.35 -0.34 -4.41
C LEU A 73 11.77 -0.58 -4.93
N ARG A 74 11.93 -1.49 -5.88
CA ARG A 74 13.23 -1.74 -6.51
C ARG A 74 13.68 -0.58 -7.38
N GLU A 75 12.78 -0.03 -8.19
CA GLU A 75 13.09 1.12 -9.07
C GLU A 75 13.57 2.32 -8.27
N GLU A 76 12.93 2.57 -7.13
CA GLU A 76 13.25 3.73 -6.27
C GLU A 76 14.40 3.44 -5.30
N LYS A 77 14.98 2.25 -5.37
CA LYS A 77 16.09 1.84 -4.51
C LYS A 77 15.74 1.95 -3.03
N LEU A 78 14.53 1.50 -2.69
CA LEU A 78 14.00 1.56 -1.32
C LEU A 78 14.13 0.22 -0.57
N GLU A 79 14.86 -0.75 -1.12
CA GLU A 79 14.98 -2.07 -0.52
C GLU A 79 15.67 -2.02 0.85
N ASN A 80 16.53 -1.04 1.09
CA ASN A 80 17.17 -0.86 2.40
C ASN A 80 16.22 -0.23 3.41
N VAL A 81 15.19 0.49 2.95
CA VAL A 81 14.17 1.08 3.81
C VAL A 81 13.11 0.03 4.14
N VAL A 82 12.76 -0.78 3.15
CA VAL A 82 11.74 -1.83 3.24
C VAL A 82 12.41 -3.17 2.89
N PRO A 83 13.21 -3.73 3.81
CA PRO A 83 14.06 -4.87 3.47
C PRO A 83 13.33 -6.21 3.38
N ASN A 84 12.14 -6.30 3.96
CA ASN A 84 11.42 -7.56 4.06
C ASN A 84 10.17 -7.53 3.20
N SER A 85 9.81 -8.70 2.64
CA SER A 85 8.54 -8.86 1.96
C SER A 85 7.39 -8.69 2.95
N PRO A 86 6.26 -8.13 2.52
CA PRO A 86 5.13 -7.91 3.42
C PRO A 86 4.41 -9.20 3.75
N LYS A 87 3.77 -9.21 4.91
CA LYS A 87 2.76 -10.21 5.26
C LYS A 87 1.45 -9.72 4.68
N ILE A 88 0.79 -10.55 3.89
CA ILE A 88 -0.38 -10.15 3.13
C ILE A 88 -1.62 -10.86 3.64
N THR A 89 -2.67 -10.07 3.88
CA THR A 89 -4.04 -10.55 4.09
C THR A 89 -4.88 -9.93 3.00
N ASP A 90 -5.58 -10.74 2.20
CA ASP A 90 -6.41 -10.20 1.15
C ASP A 90 -7.72 -10.98 1.03
N GLY A 91 -8.72 -10.33 0.47
CA GLY A 91 -10.03 -10.95 0.29
C GLY A 91 -11.07 -9.97 -0.19
N GLU A 92 -12.29 -10.48 -0.32
CA GLU A 92 -13.43 -9.67 -0.72
C GLU A 92 -13.95 -8.87 0.46
N VAL A 93 -14.26 -7.59 0.22
CA VAL A 93 -14.93 -6.76 1.22
C VAL A 93 -16.38 -7.19 1.30
N ILE A 94 -16.80 -7.70 2.45
CA ILE A 94 -18.15 -8.23 2.62
C ILE A 94 -19.08 -7.27 3.36
N VAL A 95 -18.53 -6.33 4.12
CA VAL A 95 -19.32 -5.31 4.84
C VAL A 95 -18.48 -4.04 4.88
N HIS A 96 -19.10 -2.92 4.54
CA HIS A 96 -18.44 -1.63 4.69
C HIS A 96 -19.48 -0.54 4.94
N LYS A 97 -19.05 0.51 5.60
CA LYS A 97 -19.87 1.70 5.80
C LYS A 97 -18.92 2.89 5.85
N THR A 98 -19.30 3.95 5.19
CA THR A 98 -18.58 5.22 5.24
C THR A 98 -19.55 6.34 5.52
N ASN A 99 -19.07 7.40 6.18
CA ASN A 99 -19.84 8.63 6.35
C ASN A 99 -19.43 9.55 5.22
N GLY A 100 -20.29 9.73 4.24
CA GLY A 100 -20.12 10.58 3.07
C GLY A 100 -18.77 11.26 2.88
N ALA A 101 -18.39 12.18 3.74
CA ALA A 101 -17.11 12.88 3.67
C ALA A 101 -16.07 12.15 4.55
N PHE A 102 -15.47 11.11 4.03
CA PHE A 102 -14.38 10.43 4.74
C PHE A 102 -13.10 11.26 4.61
N LYS A 103 -12.51 11.63 5.75
CA LYS A 103 -11.26 12.40 5.79
C LYS A 103 -10.24 11.62 6.62
N ALA A 104 -9.08 11.44 6.03
CA ALA A 104 -7.96 10.86 6.74
C ALA A 104 -7.31 11.87 7.68
#